data_3c10c5bfbe96d0c0ab6e4a23837627be
#
_entry.id   3c10c5bfbe96d0c0ab6e4a23837627be
#
_cell.length_a   1.000
_cell.length_b   1.000
_cell.length_c   1.000
_cell.angle_alpha   90.00
_cell.angle_beta   90.00
_cell.angle_gamma   90.00
#
_symmetry.space_group_name_H-M   'P 1'
#
loop_
_entity.id
_entity.type
_entity.pdbx_description
1 polymer ?
#
loop_
_entity_poly.entity_id
_entity_poly.type
_entity_poly.pdbx_seq_one_letter_code
_entity_poly.pdbx_strand_id
1 'polypeptide(L)'
;MKIIAPLFLLFLLCASTRAQENQIRTKNYNLKKSIALEGYDPVSYFDNKPQEGKSEIKFTYKDVTYLFANTANAEKFKANPEKFEPAYGGWCAFAMGETGEKVKIDPETFKIIEGKLYLFYNFWGNNTLSDWNKNEGVLKSKADQNWKKIAR
;
A
#
# COMPACT_ATOMS: atom_id res chain seq x y z
N MET A 1 -0.23 50.76 -8.37
CA MET A 1 -0.20 49.79 -7.26
C MET A 1 -0.52 48.43 -7.83
N LYS A 2 0.48 47.56 -8.05
CA LYS A 2 0.28 46.23 -8.68
C LYS A 2 -0.05 45.20 -7.57
N ILE A 3 -1.24 44.64 -7.62
CA ILE A 3 -1.71 43.59 -6.70
C ILE A 3 -1.08 42.26 -7.12
N ILE A 4 -0.02 41.83 -6.43
CA ILE A 4 0.65 40.51 -6.64
C ILE A 4 0.27 39.55 -5.49
N ALA A 5 -0.96 39.54 -5.03
CA ALA A 5 -1.35 38.74 -3.86
C ALA A 5 -2.02 37.38 -4.09
N PRO A 6 -2.61 36.98 -5.24
CA PRO A 6 -3.34 35.69 -5.28
C PRO A 6 -2.49 34.45 -5.55
N LEU A 7 -1.29 34.58 -6.15
CA LEU A 7 -0.51 33.39 -6.55
C LEU A 7 0.17 32.67 -5.36
N PHE A 8 0.53 33.41 -4.31
CA PHE A 8 1.20 32.86 -3.12
C PHE A 8 0.24 32.04 -2.23
N LEU A 9 -1.03 32.42 -2.19
CA LEU A 9 -2.06 31.72 -1.39
C LEU A 9 -2.41 30.34 -1.97
N LEU A 10 -2.36 30.18 -3.29
CA LEU A 10 -2.65 28.89 -3.95
C LEU A 10 -1.56 27.85 -3.68
N PHE A 11 -0.29 28.25 -3.56
CA PHE A 11 0.82 27.35 -3.25
C PHE A 11 0.77 26.82 -1.80
N LEU A 12 0.34 27.64 -0.85
CA LEU A 12 0.19 27.24 0.56
C LEU A 12 -0.93 26.22 0.77
N LEU A 13 -2.04 26.33 0.04
CA LEU A 13 -3.15 25.35 0.10
C LEU A 13 -2.75 23.98 -0.44
N CYS A 14 -1.99 23.91 -1.54
CA CYS A 14 -1.52 22.63 -2.11
C CYS A 14 -0.50 21.91 -1.20
N ALA A 15 0.34 22.63 -0.48
CA ALA A 15 1.31 22.05 0.44
C ALA A 15 0.63 21.41 1.66
N SER A 16 -0.41 22.05 2.18
CA SER A 16 -1.17 21.56 3.34
C SER A 16 -1.93 20.25 3.03
N THR A 17 -2.52 20.14 1.85
CA THR A 17 -3.26 18.93 1.43
C THR A 17 -2.34 17.73 1.24
N ARG A 18 -1.14 17.92 0.69
CA ARG A 18 -0.14 16.83 0.53
C ARG A 18 0.40 16.35 1.87
N ALA A 19 0.69 17.26 2.79
CA ALA A 19 1.15 16.89 4.13
C ALA A 19 0.09 16.07 4.87
N GLN A 20 -1.19 16.44 4.75
CA GLN A 20 -2.30 15.71 5.35
C GLN A 20 -2.48 14.32 4.75
N GLU A 21 -2.39 14.17 3.43
CA GLU A 21 -2.45 12.87 2.75
C GLU A 21 -1.34 11.94 3.24
N ASN A 22 -0.10 12.42 3.33
CA ASN A 22 1.03 11.65 3.82
C ASN A 22 0.85 11.21 5.28
N GLN A 23 0.33 12.07 6.14
CA GLN A 23 0.01 11.70 7.54
C GLN A 23 -1.06 10.61 7.63
N ILE A 24 -2.10 10.66 6.80
CA ILE A 24 -3.13 9.62 6.72
C ILE A 24 -2.49 8.29 6.32
N ARG A 25 -1.59 8.30 5.34
CA ARG A 25 -0.89 7.10 4.86
C ARG A 25 -0.02 6.50 5.95
N THR A 26 0.87 7.27 6.56
CA THR A 26 1.79 6.78 7.60
C THR A 26 1.06 6.25 8.85
N LYS A 27 -0.09 6.83 9.19
CA LYS A 27 -0.95 6.37 10.29
C LYS A 27 -1.72 5.08 9.99
N ASN A 28 -2.12 4.91 8.74
CA ASN A 28 -3.08 3.87 8.38
C ASN A 28 -2.47 2.67 7.65
N TYR A 29 -1.32 2.79 7.01
CA TYR A 29 -0.66 1.69 6.32
C TYR A 29 0.00 0.71 7.30
N ASN A 30 0.17 -0.52 6.85
CA ASN A 30 0.92 -1.57 7.56
C ASN A 30 2.42 -1.32 7.41
N LEU A 31 2.99 -0.59 8.36
CA LEU A 31 4.38 -0.15 8.33
C LEU A 31 5.14 -0.67 9.54
N LYS A 32 6.36 -1.14 9.31
CA LYS A 32 7.34 -1.43 10.36
C LYS A 32 8.50 -0.45 10.23
N LYS A 33 8.64 0.49 11.15
CA LYS A 33 9.65 1.59 11.10
C LYS A 33 9.59 2.35 9.74
N SER A 34 8.38 2.73 9.31
CA SER A 34 8.09 3.39 8.03
C SER A 34 8.31 2.53 6.77
N ILE A 35 8.69 1.26 6.91
CA ILE A 35 8.87 0.32 5.79
C ILE A 35 7.58 -0.45 5.55
N ALA A 36 7.12 -0.44 4.30
CA ALA A 36 5.94 -1.19 3.86
C ALA A 36 6.28 -2.67 3.55
N LEU A 37 5.22 -3.50 3.45
CA LEU A 37 5.31 -4.89 2.98
C LEU A 37 6.29 -5.76 3.79
N GLU A 38 6.51 -5.41 5.06
CA GLU A 38 7.51 -6.06 5.92
C GLU A 38 8.93 -6.10 5.32
N GLY A 39 9.20 -5.21 4.32
CA GLY A 39 10.47 -5.12 3.64
C GLY A 39 10.57 -5.88 2.33
N TYR A 40 9.50 -6.54 1.88
CA TYR A 40 9.45 -7.18 0.56
C TYR A 40 9.36 -6.16 -0.57
N ASP A 41 9.94 -6.51 -1.72
CA ASP A 41 9.95 -5.71 -2.94
C ASP A 41 8.56 -5.69 -3.60
N PRO A 42 7.88 -4.53 -3.67
CA PRO A 42 6.52 -4.45 -4.23
C PRO A 42 6.42 -4.86 -5.69
N VAL A 43 7.50 -4.71 -6.46
CA VAL A 43 7.52 -5.05 -7.90
C VAL A 43 7.61 -6.55 -8.12
N SER A 44 8.31 -7.27 -7.24
CA SER A 44 8.56 -8.70 -7.36
C SER A 44 7.27 -9.55 -7.34
N TYR A 45 6.21 -9.08 -6.71
CA TYR A 45 4.90 -9.75 -6.69
C TYR A 45 4.28 -9.89 -8.09
N PHE A 46 4.54 -8.93 -8.98
CA PHE A 46 3.98 -8.93 -10.33
C PHE A 46 4.66 -9.92 -11.26
N ASP A 47 5.81 -10.44 -10.84
CA ASP A 47 6.50 -11.56 -11.48
C ASP A 47 6.15 -12.91 -10.80
N ASN A 48 5.11 -12.95 -9.93
CA ASN A 48 4.71 -14.10 -9.11
C ASN A 48 5.84 -14.67 -8.24
N LYS A 49 6.80 -13.86 -7.86
CA LYS A 49 7.99 -14.25 -7.11
C LYS A 49 8.33 -13.21 -6.05
N PRO A 50 7.59 -13.15 -4.94
CA PRO A 50 7.89 -12.24 -3.84
C PRO A 50 9.35 -12.40 -3.39
N GLN A 51 10.05 -11.29 -3.23
CA GLN A 51 11.45 -11.26 -2.81
C GLN A 51 11.64 -10.22 -1.72
N GLU A 52 12.47 -10.53 -0.74
CA GLU A 52 12.91 -9.53 0.24
C GLU A 52 13.70 -8.42 -0.46
N GLY A 53 13.38 -7.19 -0.08
CA GLY A 53 14.13 -6.02 -0.52
C GLY A 53 15.40 -5.83 0.30
N LYS A 54 16.38 -5.15 -0.28
CA LYS A 54 17.65 -4.81 0.36
C LYS A 54 17.57 -3.41 0.96
N SER A 55 18.10 -3.23 2.15
CA SER A 55 18.06 -1.94 2.87
C SER A 55 18.77 -0.79 2.14
N GLU A 56 19.77 -1.12 1.33
CA GLU A 56 20.54 -0.18 0.51
C GLU A 56 19.80 0.23 -0.78
N ILE A 57 18.81 -0.54 -1.23
CA ILE A 57 18.01 -0.24 -2.42
C ILE A 57 16.59 0.12 -2.00
N LYS A 58 16.37 1.38 -1.69
CA LYS A 58 15.11 1.89 -1.15
C LYS A 58 14.65 3.16 -1.85
N PHE A 59 13.35 3.39 -1.81
CA PHE A 59 12.73 4.62 -2.25
C PHE A 59 11.57 5.00 -1.31
N THR A 60 11.48 6.27 -0.96
CA THR A 60 10.37 6.79 -0.14
C THR A 60 9.38 7.50 -1.04
N TYR A 61 8.14 7.04 -1.02
CA TYR A 61 7.03 7.62 -1.75
C TYR A 61 5.92 8.03 -0.80
N LYS A 62 5.57 9.31 -0.78
CA LYS A 62 4.55 9.89 0.12
C LYS A 62 4.73 9.41 1.57
N ASP A 63 5.94 9.57 2.10
CA ASP A 63 6.39 9.22 3.46
C ASP A 63 6.37 7.72 3.82
N VAL A 64 6.13 6.84 2.85
CA VAL A 64 6.23 5.39 2.98
C VAL A 64 7.49 4.89 2.28
N THR A 65 8.32 4.12 2.97
CA THR A 65 9.56 3.56 2.42
C THR A 65 9.33 2.15 1.89
N TYR A 66 9.79 1.91 0.66
CA TYR A 66 9.80 0.62 -0.01
C TYR A 66 11.23 0.15 -0.22
N LEU A 67 11.47 -1.14 -0.01
CA LEU A 67 12.74 -1.79 -0.27
C LEU A 67 12.64 -2.61 -1.56
N PHE A 68 13.76 -2.78 -2.28
CA PHE A 68 13.78 -3.47 -3.57
C PHE A 68 14.88 -4.52 -3.60
N ALA A 69 14.62 -5.65 -4.26
CA ALA A 69 15.58 -6.72 -4.45
C ALA A 69 16.72 -6.31 -5.39
N ASN A 70 16.45 -5.39 -6.32
CA ASN A 70 17.41 -4.86 -7.28
C ASN A 70 17.04 -3.44 -7.75
N THR A 71 17.99 -2.77 -8.39
CA THR A 71 17.82 -1.40 -8.89
C THR A 71 16.78 -1.28 -10.01
N ALA A 72 16.65 -2.32 -10.86
CA ALA A 72 15.68 -2.31 -11.94
C ALA A 72 14.24 -2.26 -11.40
N ASN A 73 13.94 -2.97 -10.32
CA ASN A 73 12.64 -2.92 -9.65
C ASN A 73 12.41 -1.55 -8.99
N ALA A 74 13.45 -0.97 -8.37
CA ALA A 74 13.34 0.38 -7.83
C ALA A 74 12.99 1.42 -8.91
N GLU A 75 13.59 1.34 -10.09
CA GLU A 75 13.28 2.24 -11.20
C GLU A 75 11.87 2.00 -11.78
N LYS A 76 11.40 0.74 -11.89
CA LYS A 76 10.01 0.44 -12.27
C LYS A 76 9.02 1.05 -11.29
N PHE A 77 9.29 0.92 -9.98
CA PHE A 77 8.44 1.51 -8.94
C PHE A 77 8.41 3.02 -9.03
N LYS A 78 9.57 3.69 -9.13
CA LYS A 78 9.66 5.16 -9.25
C LYS A 78 8.86 5.71 -10.42
N ALA A 79 8.85 4.99 -11.55
CA ALA A 79 8.10 5.37 -12.75
C ALA A 79 6.57 5.32 -12.54
N ASN A 80 6.07 4.40 -11.72
CA ASN A 80 4.63 4.27 -11.43
C ASN A 80 4.39 3.64 -10.05
N PRO A 81 4.58 4.40 -8.95
CA PRO A 81 4.44 3.86 -7.60
C PRO A 81 3.04 3.31 -7.31
N GLU A 82 1.99 4.00 -7.76
CA GLU A 82 0.59 3.65 -7.47
C GLU A 82 0.19 2.28 -8.02
N LYS A 83 0.82 1.84 -9.11
CA LYS A 83 0.64 0.50 -9.68
C LYS A 83 1.09 -0.59 -8.71
N PHE A 84 2.24 -0.38 -8.07
CA PHE A 84 2.92 -1.40 -7.27
C PHE A 84 2.59 -1.33 -5.76
N GLU A 85 1.98 -0.26 -5.31
CA GLU A 85 1.52 -0.17 -3.92
C GLU A 85 0.43 -1.21 -3.63
N PRO A 86 0.45 -1.86 -2.45
CA PRO A 86 -0.56 -2.82 -2.08
C PRO A 86 -1.92 -2.16 -1.84
N ALA A 87 -2.99 -2.89 -2.10
CA ALA A 87 -4.33 -2.52 -1.67
C ALA A 87 -4.37 -2.40 -0.13
N TYR A 88 -5.29 -1.59 0.37
CA TYR A 88 -5.58 -1.43 1.80
C TYR A 88 -4.34 -1.12 2.66
N GLY A 89 -3.38 -0.39 2.08
CA GLY A 89 -2.13 -0.02 2.78
C GLY A 89 -1.28 -1.21 3.21
N GLY A 90 -1.46 -2.39 2.60
CA GLY A 90 -0.72 -3.61 2.93
C GLY A 90 -1.28 -4.41 4.11
N TRP A 91 -2.51 -4.14 4.56
CA TRP A 91 -3.22 -4.99 5.51
C TRP A 91 -3.89 -6.19 4.83
N CYS A 92 -4.25 -7.21 5.61
CA CYS A 92 -4.95 -8.39 5.12
C CYS A 92 -6.27 -8.02 4.43
N ALA A 93 -6.38 -8.36 3.13
CA ALA A 93 -7.55 -8.03 2.33
C ALA A 93 -8.81 -8.75 2.81
N PHE A 94 -8.69 -10.01 3.26
CA PHE A 94 -9.80 -10.78 3.81
C PHE A 94 -10.38 -10.09 5.07
N ALA A 95 -9.53 -9.76 6.05
CA ALA A 95 -9.99 -9.09 7.27
C ALA A 95 -10.59 -7.71 6.97
N MET A 96 -10.00 -6.98 6.02
CA MET A 96 -10.55 -5.70 5.57
C MET A 96 -11.95 -5.86 4.97
N GLY A 97 -12.21 -6.95 4.24
CA GLY A 97 -13.53 -7.25 3.66
C GLY A 97 -14.52 -7.83 4.67
N GLU A 98 -14.07 -8.66 5.58
CA GLU A 98 -14.95 -9.37 6.52
C GLU A 98 -15.37 -8.45 7.68
N THR A 99 -14.41 -7.79 8.33
CA THR A 99 -14.64 -7.00 9.54
C THR A 99 -14.24 -5.53 9.42
N GLY A 100 -13.42 -5.16 8.43
CA GLY A 100 -12.83 -3.82 8.31
C GLY A 100 -11.61 -3.61 9.21
N GLU A 101 -11.09 -4.67 9.82
CA GLU A 101 -9.97 -4.58 10.76
C GLU A 101 -8.61 -4.61 10.05
N LYS A 102 -7.64 -3.94 10.67
CA LYS A 102 -6.24 -3.92 10.26
C LYS A 102 -5.53 -5.16 10.82
N VAL A 103 -5.50 -6.23 10.05
CA VAL A 103 -4.81 -7.48 10.41
C VAL A 103 -3.51 -7.62 9.64
N LYS A 104 -2.42 -8.02 10.32
CA LYS A 104 -1.11 -8.27 9.71
C LYS A 104 -1.18 -9.31 8.60
N ILE A 105 -0.18 -9.32 7.74
CA ILE A 105 -0.09 -10.23 6.60
C ILE A 105 1.11 -11.19 6.74
N ASP A 106 1.07 -12.27 5.99
CA ASP A 106 2.24 -13.02 5.56
C ASP A 106 2.64 -12.47 4.18
N PRO A 107 3.85 -11.90 4.02
CA PRO A 107 4.23 -11.25 2.77
C PRO A 107 4.32 -12.22 1.57
N GLU A 108 4.40 -13.51 1.80
CA GLU A 108 4.42 -14.52 0.72
C GLU A 108 3.01 -14.99 0.31
N THR A 109 1.98 -14.61 1.09
CA THR A 109 0.59 -14.95 0.78
C THR A 109 -0.13 -13.77 0.14
N PHE A 110 -0.26 -13.80 -1.18
CA PHE A 110 -0.75 -12.68 -1.98
C PHE A 110 -1.60 -13.12 -3.17
N LYS A 111 -2.25 -12.14 -3.80
CA LYS A 111 -2.93 -12.29 -5.09
C LYS A 111 -2.86 -10.98 -5.88
N ILE A 112 -2.64 -11.07 -7.19
CA ILE A 112 -2.80 -9.94 -8.09
C ILE A 112 -4.19 -10.02 -8.71
N ILE A 113 -5.02 -9.00 -8.49
CA ILE A 113 -6.38 -8.90 -9.02
C ILE A 113 -6.47 -7.59 -9.80
N GLU A 114 -6.78 -7.64 -11.09
CA GLU A 114 -6.90 -6.45 -11.96
C GLU A 114 -5.67 -5.54 -11.90
N GLY A 115 -4.47 -6.14 -11.79
CA GLY A 115 -3.20 -5.40 -11.73
C GLY A 115 -2.92 -4.72 -10.39
N LYS A 116 -3.62 -5.06 -9.32
CA LYS A 116 -3.41 -4.57 -7.96
C LYS A 116 -2.98 -5.69 -7.03
N LEU A 117 -2.04 -5.42 -6.13
CA LEU A 117 -1.51 -6.36 -5.14
C LEU A 117 -2.43 -6.41 -3.92
N TYR A 118 -2.87 -7.62 -3.57
CA TYR A 118 -3.60 -7.93 -2.35
C TYR A 118 -2.82 -8.91 -1.50
N LEU A 119 -2.75 -8.67 -0.19
CA LEU A 119 -2.00 -9.48 0.77
C LEU A 119 -2.94 -10.11 1.78
N PHE A 120 -2.53 -11.26 2.34
CA PHE A 120 -3.38 -12.04 3.20
C PHE A 120 -2.65 -12.52 4.46
N TYR A 121 -3.39 -12.76 5.51
CA TYR A 121 -2.91 -13.44 6.71
C TYR A 121 -2.76 -14.94 6.42
N ASN A 122 -1.61 -15.50 6.79
CA ASN A 122 -1.37 -16.94 6.71
C ASN A 122 -0.40 -17.38 7.81
N PHE A 123 -0.94 -17.67 9.01
CA PHE A 123 -0.14 -18.14 10.14
C PHE A 123 -0.90 -19.24 10.88
N TRP A 124 -0.16 -20.15 11.49
CA TRP A 124 -0.69 -21.24 12.32
C TRP A 124 -1.78 -22.09 11.65
N GLY A 125 -1.62 -22.34 10.35
CA GLY A 125 -2.57 -23.14 9.57
C GLY A 125 -3.83 -22.40 9.13
N ASN A 126 -3.97 -21.12 9.42
CA ASN A 126 -5.07 -20.29 8.95
C ASN A 126 -4.62 -19.43 7.76
N ASN A 127 -5.00 -19.83 6.56
CA ASN A 127 -4.72 -19.12 5.30
C ASN A 127 -5.99 -18.43 4.78
N THR A 128 -6.08 -17.11 5.03
CA THR A 128 -7.26 -16.32 4.66
C THR A 128 -7.41 -16.06 3.17
N LEU A 129 -6.39 -16.30 2.34
CA LEU A 129 -6.52 -16.30 0.88
C LEU A 129 -7.51 -17.38 0.40
N SER A 130 -7.52 -18.53 1.07
CA SER A 130 -8.48 -19.61 0.77
C SER A 130 -9.92 -19.17 0.99
N ASP A 131 -10.18 -18.41 2.07
CA ASP A 131 -11.51 -17.88 2.38
C ASP A 131 -11.90 -16.71 1.47
N TRP A 132 -10.95 -15.84 1.15
CA TRP A 132 -11.14 -14.80 0.15
C TRP A 132 -11.59 -15.35 -1.19
N ASN A 133 -10.96 -16.43 -1.69
CA ASN A 133 -11.28 -17.04 -2.98
C ASN A 133 -12.71 -17.63 -3.05
N LYS A 134 -13.33 -17.95 -1.91
CA LYS A 134 -14.72 -18.44 -1.86
C LYS A 134 -15.74 -17.36 -2.20
N ASN A 135 -15.42 -16.08 -1.93
CA ASN A 135 -16.36 -14.98 -2.12
C ASN A 135 -15.67 -13.65 -2.45
N GLU A 136 -14.69 -13.71 -3.35
CA GLU A 136 -13.78 -12.60 -3.71
C GLU A 136 -14.53 -11.31 -4.07
N GLY A 137 -15.54 -11.38 -4.92
CA GLY A 137 -16.26 -10.18 -5.39
C GLY A 137 -16.94 -9.42 -4.27
N VAL A 138 -17.59 -10.13 -3.34
CA VAL A 138 -18.28 -9.52 -2.20
C VAL A 138 -17.27 -8.98 -1.20
N LEU A 139 -16.23 -9.75 -0.88
CA LEU A 139 -15.21 -9.35 0.07
C LEU A 139 -14.42 -8.15 -0.44
N LYS A 140 -14.07 -8.13 -1.73
CA LYS A 140 -13.40 -6.98 -2.35
C LYS A 140 -14.25 -5.72 -2.26
N SER A 141 -15.55 -5.80 -2.60
CA SER A 141 -16.46 -4.65 -2.50
C SER A 141 -16.57 -4.11 -1.07
N LYS A 142 -16.69 -4.98 -0.08
CA LYS A 142 -16.72 -4.59 1.34
C LYS A 142 -15.39 -3.98 1.79
N ALA A 143 -14.26 -4.60 1.40
CA ALA A 143 -12.92 -4.11 1.72
C ALA A 143 -12.66 -2.71 1.16
N ASP A 144 -13.05 -2.45 -0.09
CA ASP A 144 -12.96 -1.13 -0.72
C ASP A 144 -13.75 -0.07 0.07
N GLN A 145 -14.97 -0.41 0.51
CA GLN A 145 -15.81 0.49 1.32
C GLN A 145 -15.20 0.75 2.71
N ASN A 146 -14.70 -0.29 3.37
CA ASN A 146 -14.09 -0.16 4.70
C ASN A 146 -12.79 0.63 4.64
N TRP A 147 -11.93 0.35 3.66
CA TRP A 147 -10.70 1.09 3.46
C TRP A 147 -10.94 2.59 3.17
N LYS A 148 -11.96 2.90 2.36
CA LYS A 148 -12.35 4.28 2.07
C LYS A 148 -12.74 5.07 3.32
N LYS A 149 -13.26 4.42 4.38
CA LYS A 149 -13.56 5.07 5.67
C LYS A 149 -12.29 5.32 6.50
N ILE A 150 -11.29 4.41 6.38
CA ILE A 150 -10.03 4.46 7.14
C ILE A 150 -9.05 5.47 6.53
N ALA A 151 -8.97 5.53 5.20
CA ALA A 151 -8.02 6.34 4.43
C ALA A 151 -8.49 7.79 4.15
N ARG A 152 -9.33 8.32 5.04
CA ARG A 152 -9.85 9.71 4.98
C ARG A 152 -9.12 10.62 5.95
#